data_6553ce9348da6c997f66b66e8b065202
#
_entry.id   6553ce9348da6c997f66b66e8b065202
#
_cell.length_a   1.000
_cell.length_b   1.000
_cell.length_c   1.000
_cell.angle_alpha   90.00
_cell.angle_beta   90.00
_cell.angle_gamma   90.00
#
_symmetry.space_group_name_H-M   'P 1'
#
loop_
_entity.id
_entity.type
_entity.pdbx_description
1 polymer ?
#
loop_
_entity_poly.entity_id
_entity_poly.type
_entity_poly.pdbx_seq_one_letter_code
_entity_poly.pdbx_strand_id
1 'polypeptide(L)' 'MANMSYCRFHNTRLDMNDCIEALKRAEWDGEKISKEEIKCCEWMFDSIIEYLDDEGIINEFDWDAYEEWQNNLDEWSED' A
#
# COMPACT_ATOMS: atom_id res chain seq x y z
N MET A 1 -15.22 10.65 14.64
CA MET A 1 -14.83 10.68 14.38
C MET A 1 -14.00 11.22 14.32
N ALA A 2 -13.86 11.12 14.49
CA ALA A 2 -13.09 11.50 14.50
C ALA A 2 -12.36 12.00 13.87
N ASN A 3 -12.55 12.27 13.21
CA ASN A 3 -11.81 12.69 12.52
C ASN A 3 -11.38 13.91 12.76
N MET A 4 -10.73 14.16 13.55
CA MET A 4 -10.16 15.36 13.81
C MET A 4 -9.07 15.58 12.87
N SER A 5 -9.03 16.73 12.20
CA SER A 5 -8.07 16.92 11.14
C SER A 5 -6.65 16.92 11.65
N TYR A 6 -6.41 17.35 12.88
CA TYR A 6 -5.05 17.34 13.38
C TYR A 6 -4.56 15.94 13.77
N CYS A 7 -5.45 14.94 13.73
CA CYS A 7 -5.09 13.56 13.99
C CYS A 7 -5.02 12.73 12.70
N ARG A 8 -5.16 13.40 11.58
CA ARG A 8 -5.23 12.72 10.28
C ARG A 8 -4.04 11.83 10.01
N PHE A 9 -2.84 12.37 10.19
CA PHE A 9 -1.64 11.59 9.91
C PHE A 9 -1.44 10.49 10.92
N HIS A 10 -1.76 10.74 12.17
CA HIS A 10 -1.63 9.73 13.21
C HIS A 10 -2.52 8.53 12.91
N ASN A 11 -3.79 8.79 12.62
CA ASN A 11 -4.75 7.74 12.34
C ASN A 11 -4.41 6.97 11.08
N THR A 12 -3.99 7.70 10.05
CA THR A 12 -3.63 7.07 8.79
C THR A 12 -2.39 6.21 8.94
N ARG A 13 -1.44 6.65 9.76
CA ARG A 13 -0.24 5.88 9.99
C ARG A 13 -0.56 4.54 10.64
N LEU A 14 -1.46 4.53 11.60
CA LEU A 14 -1.85 3.30 12.26
C LEU A 14 -2.53 2.36 11.28
N ASP A 15 -3.44 2.91 10.47
CA ASP A 15 -4.13 2.11 9.47
C ASP A 15 -3.16 1.58 8.42
N MET A 16 -2.18 2.39 8.06
CA MET A 16 -1.19 1.97 7.08
C MET A 16 -0.32 0.84 7.62
N ASN A 17 0.07 0.91 8.88
CA ASN A 17 0.83 -0.17 9.50
C ASN A 17 0.04 -1.47 9.48
N ASP A 18 -1.25 -1.37 9.73
CA ASP A 18 -2.14 -2.51 9.67
C ASP A 18 -2.15 -3.11 8.28
N CYS A 19 -2.21 -2.25 7.27
CA CYS A 19 -2.20 -2.68 5.89
C CYS A 19 -0.89 -3.38 5.54
N ILE A 20 0.21 -2.82 6.00
CA ILE A 20 1.51 -3.41 5.73
C ILE A 20 1.62 -4.78 6.37
N GLU A 21 1.09 -4.92 7.57
CA GLU A 21 1.09 -6.21 8.26
C GLU A 21 0.25 -7.24 7.51
N ALA A 22 -0.88 -6.79 6.96
CA ALA A 22 -1.72 -7.69 6.18
C ALA A 22 -0.97 -8.17 4.94
N LEU A 23 -0.20 -7.29 4.30
CA LEU A 23 0.59 -7.67 3.15
C LEU A 23 1.67 -8.67 3.51
N LYS A 24 2.30 -8.48 4.66
CA LYS A 24 3.32 -9.41 5.13
C LYS A 24 2.73 -10.79 5.40
N ARG A 25 1.55 -10.83 5.98
CA ARG A 25 0.88 -12.11 6.24
C ARG A 25 0.50 -12.80 4.93
N ALA A 26 0.09 -12.03 3.94
CA ALA A 26 -0.23 -12.61 2.65
C ALA A 26 1.01 -13.21 1.99
N GLU A 27 2.11 -12.50 2.10
CA GLU A 27 3.35 -12.92 1.47
C GLU A 27 3.97 -14.12 2.17
N TRP A 28 3.99 -14.11 3.50
CA TRP A 28 4.71 -15.12 4.26
C TRP A 28 3.85 -16.25 4.81
N ASP A 29 2.61 -15.94 5.14
CA ASP A 29 1.70 -16.94 5.73
C ASP A 29 0.68 -17.48 4.75
N GLY A 30 0.62 -16.91 3.57
CA GLY A 30 -0.30 -17.38 2.56
C GLY A 30 -1.73 -16.94 2.74
N GLU A 31 -1.97 -15.94 3.58
CA GLU A 31 -3.31 -15.41 3.75
C GLU A 31 -3.73 -14.65 2.51
N LYS A 32 -4.97 -14.78 2.15
CA LYS A 32 -5.47 -14.11 0.96
C LYS A 32 -6.17 -12.81 1.28
N ILE A 33 -6.07 -11.86 0.37
CA ILE A 33 -6.67 -10.54 0.53
C ILE A 33 -7.72 -10.40 -0.57
N SER A 34 -8.85 -9.80 -0.25
CA SER A 34 -9.92 -9.66 -1.23
C SER A 34 -9.45 -8.80 -2.41
N LYS A 35 -10.05 -9.05 -3.57
CA LYS A 35 -9.70 -8.34 -4.78
C LYS A 35 -9.87 -6.84 -4.63
N GLU A 36 -10.94 -6.44 -3.97
CA GLU A 36 -11.22 -5.02 -3.79
C GLU A 36 -10.17 -4.36 -2.91
N GLU A 37 -9.73 -5.08 -1.88
CA GLU A 37 -8.70 -4.56 -1.00
C GLU A 37 -7.36 -4.47 -1.71
N ILE A 38 -7.08 -5.40 -2.59
CA ILE A 38 -5.87 -5.38 -3.39
C ILE A 38 -5.85 -4.14 -4.29
N LYS A 39 -6.97 -3.83 -4.91
CA LYS A 39 -7.07 -2.64 -5.75
C LYS A 39 -6.85 -1.37 -4.95
N CYS A 40 -7.45 -1.30 -3.79
CA CYS A 40 -7.26 -0.14 -2.92
C CYS A 40 -5.82 0.00 -2.49
N CYS A 41 -5.18 -1.12 -2.25
CA CYS A 41 -3.77 -1.15 -1.88
C CYS A 41 -2.92 -0.56 -3.00
N GLU A 42 -3.16 -0.99 -4.23
CA GLU A 42 -2.42 -0.48 -5.37
C GLU A 42 -2.61 1.02 -5.53
N TRP A 43 -3.84 1.48 -5.44
CA TRP A 43 -4.14 2.90 -5.59
C TRP A 43 -3.47 3.72 -4.49
N MET A 44 -3.46 3.18 -3.28
CA MET A 44 -2.86 3.88 -2.16
C MET A 44 -1.36 4.08 -2.36
N PHE A 45 -0.67 3.02 -2.74
CA PHE A 45 0.77 3.11 -2.94
C PHE A 45 1.11 3.95 -4.17
N ASP A 46 0.31 3.84 -5.23
CA ASP A 46 0.52 4.68 -6.40
C ASP A 46 0.43 6.15 -6.04
N SER A 47 -0.56 6.52 -5.25
CA SER A 47 -0.74 7.90 -4.85
C SER A 47 0.42 8.42 -4.01
N ILE A 48 0.90 7.59 -3.10
CA ILE A 48 1.99 7.99 -2.23
C ILE A 48 3.27 8.17 -3.03
N ILE A 49 3.57 7.22 -3.90
CA ILE A 49 4.78 7.28 -4.69
C ILE A 49 4.75 8.46 -5.65
N GLU A 50 3.59 8.71 -6.25
CA GLU A 50 3.41 9.83 -7.16
C GLU A 50 3.66 11.15 -6.44
N TYR A 51 3.13 11.28 -5.25
CA TYR A 51 3.34 12.49 -4.48
C TYR A 51 4.81 12.70 -4.13
N LEU A 52 5.47 11.65 -3.69
CA LEU A 52 6.88 11.74 -3.32
C LEU A 52 7.75 12.06 -4.54
N ASP A 53 7.38 11.50 -5.68
CA ASP A 53 8.09 11.78 -6.93
C ASP A 53 7.91 13.23 -7.35
N ASP A 54 6.68 13.73 -7.24
CA ASP A 54 6.38 15.12 -7.58
C ASP A 54 7.14 16.11 -6.71
N GLU A 55 7.33 15.75 -5.45
CA GLU A 55 8.04 16.61 -4.52
C GLU A 55 9.55 16.47 -4.64
N GLY A 56 10.02 15.59 -5.48
CA GLY A 56 11.44 15.38 -5.66
C GLY A 56 12.12 14.67 -4.51
N ILE A 57 11.32 14.01 -3.66
CA ILE A 57 11.88 13.30 -2.51
C ILE A 57 12.51 12.00 -2.94
N ILE A 58 11.91 11.32 -3.91
CA ILE A 58 12.48 10.08 -4.43
C ILE A 58 13.01 10.32 -5.83
N ASN A 59 14.25 9.92 -6.03
CA ASN A 59 14.91 9.94 -7.33
C ASN A 59 15.26 8.51 -7.63
N GLU A 60 15.47 8.18 -8.85
CA GLU A 60 15.96 6.85 -9.23
C GLU A 60 15.14 5.73 -8.58
N PHE A 61 13.84 5.94 -8.51
CA PHE A 61 12.95 4.92 -8.00
C PHE A 61 12.95 3.71 -8.95
N ASP A 62 13.03 2.51 -8.37
CA ASP A 62 13.05 1.29 -9.18
C ASP A 62 11.63 0.93 -9.60
N TRP A 63 11.20 1.48 -10.72
CA TRP A 63 9.85 1.24 -11.22
C TRP A 63 9.63 -0.19 -11.65
N ASP A 64 10.68 -0.86 -12.09
CA ASP A 64 10.57 -2.27 -12.49
C ASP A 64 10.29 -3.15 -11.28
N ALA A 65 10.98 -2.90 -10.19
CA ALA A 65 10.74 -3.65 -8.97
C ALA A 65 9.36 -3.40 -8.43
N TYR A 66 8.89 -2.16 -8.56
CA TYR A 66 7.55 -1.80 -8.10
C TYR A 66 6.50 -2.53 -8.92
N GLU A 67 6.68 -2.59 -10.22
CA GLU A 67 5.77 -3.28 -11.10
C GLU A 67 5.73 -4.77 -10.77
N GLU A 68 6.87 -5.34 -10.48
CA GLU A 68 6.96 -6.74 -10.08
C GLU A 68 6.18 -6.98 -8.79
N TRP A 69 6.33 -6.07 -7.86
CA TRP A 69 5.58 -6.16 -6.61
C TRP A 69 4.08 -6.09 -6.85
N GLN A 70 3.65 -5.21 -7.74
CA GLN A 70 2.24 -5.09 -8.08
C GLN A 70 1.71 -6.38 -8.68
N ASN A 71 2.52 -7.05 -9.49
CA ASN A 71 2.12 -8.34 -10.06
C ASN A 71 1.96 -9.40 -8.99
N ASN A 72 2.80 -9.34 -7.94
CA ASN A 72 2.69 -10.28 -6.84
C ASN A 72 1.39 -10.09 -6.06
N LEU A 73 0.86 -8.88 -6.05
CA LEU A 73 -0.39 -8.61 -5.35
C LEU A 73 -1.53 -9.48 -5.90
N ASP A 74 -1.52 -9.70 -7.20
CA ASP A 74 -2.54 -10.55 -7.82
C ASP A 74 -2.51 -11.96 -7.28
N GLU A 75 -1.32 -12.45 -6.96
CA GLU A 75 -1.18 -13.79 -6.41
C GLU A 75 -1.70 -13.87 -4.99
N TRP A 76 -1.66 -12.76 -4.28
CA TRP A 76 -2.12 -12.71 -2.90
C TRP A 76 -3.63 -12.46 -2.82
N SER A 77 -4.25 -12.20 -3.94
CA SER A 77 -5.66 -11.87 -3.93
C SER A 77 -6.52 -13.13 -3.89
N GLU A 78 -7.65 -12.99 -3.23
CA GLU A 78 -8.64 -14.04 -3.15
C GLU A 78 -9.42 -14.00 -4.42
N ASP A 79 -9.58 -15.06 -5.08
CA ASP A 79 -10.30 -15.01 -6.30
C ASP A 79 -11.56 -15.56 -6.27
#